data_4ac6773a9ae73c46421d96e8abeb9a72
#
_entry.id   4ac6773a9ae73c46421d96e8abeb9a72
#
_cell.length_a   1.000
_cell.length_b   1.000
_cell.length_c   1.000
_cell.angle_alpha   90.00
_cell.angle_beta   90.00
_cell.angle_gamma   90.00
#
_symmetry.space_group_name_H-M   'P 1'
#
loop_
_entity.id
_entity.type
_entity.pdbx_description
1 polymer ?
#
loop_
_entity_poly.entity_id
_entity_poly.type
_entity_poly.pdbx_seq_one_letter_code
_entity_poly.pdbx_strand_id
1 'polypeptide(L)'
;MAGASLLFASCQDNGTKEQSTTTVSDTAMVKPAPQPIAITDVPASPEYKDAQLAIGNVTATPQGDSVKVSFTFNVKNYELMSQTADASGKQCNNSDKGQHIHFILDNAPYAALYEPKHDVVLAKGGEHYLMAFLSRSYHESVKSKGAALLYHFKIDDKGKLQKMEDPKTPMVFYSRPKGDYIGKANTDNVLFDFYVWNTTLSPDGYKVKADIKADGVDTTIMVTEWKSHFLKNLPMGKPGITLTLVDKDGKKVDGPNTEVTRQFNLAADEPMK
;
A
#
# COMPACT_ATOMS: atom_id res chain seq x y z
N MET A 1 83.76 43.86 -43.07
CA MET A 1 83.67 45.29 -42.77
C MET A 1 82.49 45.51 -41.89
N ALA A 2 82.77 45.72 -40.66
CA ALA A 2 82.39 46.87 -39.86
C ALA A 2 80.87 47.12 -39.80
N GLY A 3 80.22 47.26 -38.72
CA GLY A 3 80.58 47.77 -37.46
C GLY A 3 79.45 47.63 -36.43
N ALA A 4 79.91 47.64 -35.24
CA ALA A 4 79.16 47.63 -33.99
C ALA A 4 78.32 48.90 -33.77
N SER A 5 77.29 48.83 -32.97
CA SER A 5 76.93 49.81 -31.98
C SER A 5 76.04 49.27 -30.89
N LEU A 6 76.52 49.25 -29.72
CA LEU A 6 75.74 49.13 -28.47
C LEU A 6 75.01 50.44 -28.19
N LEU A 7 73.79 50.30 -27.59
CA LEU A 7 73.30 51.34 -26.68
C LEU A 7 72.39 50.67 -25.63
N PHE A 8 72.70 50.98 -24.39
CA PHE A 8 71.95 50.66 -23.16
C PHE A 8 70.72 51.56 -22.98
N ALA A 9 69.67 51.06 -22.42
CA ALA A 9 68.82 51.77 -21.43
C ALA A 9 67.76 50.83 -20.91
N SER A 10 67.84 50.56 -19.67
CA SER A 10 67.03 51.04 -18.53
C SER A 10 65.70 50.26 -18.30
N CYS A 11 65.74 49.64 -17.15
CA CYS A 11 64.65 48.99 -16.45
C CYS A 11 63.42 49.90 -16.27
N GLN A 12 62.24 49.34 -16.45
CA GLN A 12 61.02 49.72 -15.68
C GLN A 12 60.16 48.53 -15.50
N ASP A 13 60.07 48.15 -14.21
CA ASP A 13 59.17 47.13 -13.66
C ASP A 13 57.73 47.59 -13.76
N ASN A 14 56.85 46.80 -14.41
CA ASN A 14 55.45 47.02 -14.33
C ASN A 14 54.75 45.65 -14.12
N GLY A 15 54.53 45.40 -12.86
CA GLY A 15 53.82 44.20 -12.40
C GLY A 15 52.39 44.10 -12.98
N THR A 16 52.22 43.24 -13.95
CA THR A 16 50.91 42.82 -14.41
C THR A 16 50.45 41.69 -13.50
N LYS A 17 49.48 41.98 -12.64
CA LYS A 17 48.76 40.95 -11.89
C LYS A 17 47.97 40.08 -12.90
N GLU A 18 48.39 38.85 -13.08
CA GLU A 18 47.58 37.80 -13.68
C GLU A 18 46.37 37.53 -12.77
N GLN A 19 45.23 37.98 -13.22
CA GLN A 19 43.94 37.67 -12.63
C GLN A 19 43.57 36.25 -13.06
N SER A 20 43.89 35.27 -12.21
CA SER A 20 43.43 33.88 -12.38
C SER A 20 41.91 33.84 -12.30
N THR A 21 41.26 33.84 -13.43
CA THR A 21 39.83 33.53 -13.53
C THR A 21 39.63 32.03 -13.29
N THR A 22 39.37 31.66 -12.05
CA THR A 22 38.84 30.35 -11.70
C THR A 22 37.44 30.29 -12.26
N THR A 23 37.27 29.69 -13.42
CA THR A 23 35.95 29.22 -13.91
C THR A 23 35.50 28.11 -12.98
N VAL A 24 34.66 28.46 -12.02
CA VAL A 24 33.88 27.47 -11.26
C VAL A 24 32.91 26.85 -12.26
N SER A 25 33.28 25.67 -12.71
CA SER A 25 32.36 24.81 -13.49
C SER A 25 31.22 24.44 -12.57
N ASP A 26 30.10 25.15 -12.71
CA ASP A 26 28.85 24.81 -12.06
C ASP A 26 28.33 23.50 -12.70
N THR A 27 28.81 22.38 -12.19
CA THR A 27 28.32 21.06 -12.57
C THR A 27 26.93 20.95 -11.94
N ALA A 28 25.94 21.50 -12.64
CA ALA A 28 24.54 21.24 -12.31
C ALA A 28 24.40 19.71 -12.18
N MET A 29 24.17 19.25 -10.96
CA MET A 29 23.87 17.85 -10.70
C MET A 29 22.60 17.52 -11.45
N VAL A 30 22.73 16.87 -12.61
CA VAL A 30 21.61 16.34 -13.38
C VAL A 30 20.90 15.36 -12.47
N LYS A 31 19.71 15.75 -11.99
CA LYS A 31 18.84 14.86 -11.21
C LYS A 31 18.62 13.60 -12.06
N PRO A 32 18.93 12.41 -11.55
CA PRO A 32 18.68 11.18 -12.30
C PRO A 32 17.22 11.11 -12.77
N ALA A 33 17.00 10.67 -14.01
CA ALA A 33 15.65 10.47 -14.51
C ALA A 33 14.87 9.54 -13.56
N PRO A 34 13.58 9.84 -13.32
CA PRO A 34 12.75 8.98 -12.46
C PRO A 34 12.78 7.55 -12.98
N GLN A 35 13.03 6.60 -12.09
CA GLN A 35 12.93 5.19 -12.43
C GLN A 35 11.45 4.81 -12.58
N PRO A 36 11.10 3.90 -13.52
CA PRO A 36 9.72 3.46 -13.67
C PRO A 36 9.22 2.78 -12.38
N ILE A 37 7.95 2.99 -12.06
CA ILE A 37 7.29 2.28 -10.97
C ILE A 37 7.28 0.79 -11.32
N ALA A 38 7.70 -0.05 -10.38
CA ALA A 38 7.80 -1.49 -10.56
C ALA A 38 7.23 -2.23 -9.34
N ILE A 39 6.85 -3.49 -9.54
CA ILE A 39 6.57 -4.41 -8.46
C ILE A 39 7.71 -5.42 -8.32
N THR A 40 8.02 -5.79 -7.08
CA THR A 40 8.97 -6.86 -6.76
C THR A 40 8.34 -7.81 -5.75
N ASP A 41 8.80 -9.05 -5.71
CA ASP A 41 8.30 -10.02 -4.76
C ASP A 41 8.67 -9.64 -3.32
N VAL A 42 7.73 -9.86 -2.41
CA VAL A 42 8.02 -9.85 -0.97
C VAL A 42 8.80 -11.12 -0.63
N PRO A 43 9.92 -11.05 0.11
CA PRO A 43 10.61 -12.24 0.58
C PRO A 43 9.65 -13.18 1.32
N ALA A 44 9.88 -14.49 1.24
CA ALA A 44 9.03 -15.50 1.86
C ALA A 44 8.71 -15.14 3.32
N SER A 45 7.45 -15.25 3.69
CA SER A 45 6.92 -14.93 5.01
C SER A 45 6.55 -16.21 5.77
N PRO A 46 6.56 -16.20 7.11
CA PRO A 46 6.10 -17.34 7.90
C PRO A 46 4.70 -17.77 7.47
N GLU A 47 4.54 -19.06 7.23
CA GLU A 47 3.25 -19.65 6.88
C GLU A 47 2.46 -19.93 8.15
N TYR A 48 1.19 -19.53 8.17
CA TYR A 48 0.24 -19.82 9.22
C TYR A 48 -0.84 -20.75 8.67
N LYS A 49 -0.45 -21.98 8.29
CA LYS A 49 -1.33 -22.94 7.57
C LYS A 49 -2.61 -23.27 8.30
N ASP A 50 -2.52 -23.37 9.63
CA ASP A 50 -3.63 -23.77 10.50
C ASP A 50 -4.34 -22.58 11.17
N ALA A 51 -3.94 -21.35 10.85
CA ALA A 51 -4.56 -20.15 11.37
C ALA A 51 -6.02 -20.05 10.92
N GLN A 52 -6.91 -19.71 11.86
CA GLN A 52 -8.34 -19.62 11.62
C GLN A 52 -8.90 -18.31 12.13
N LEU A 53 -9.75 -17.70 11.33
CA LEU A 53 -10.57 -16.54 11.65
C LEU A 53 -12.03 -16.87 11.34
N ALA A 54 -12.91 -16.72 12.30
CA ALA A 54 -14.33 -16.92 12.11
C ALA A 54 -15.14 -15.84 12.85
N ILE A 55 -16.37 -15.59 12.42
CA ILE A 55 -17.32 -14.79 13.20
C ILE A 55 -17.66 -15.57 14.47
N GLY A 56 -17.49 -14.93 15.63
CA GLY A 56 -17.97 -15.42 16.91
C GLY A 56 -19.41 -14.98 17.16
N ASN A 57 -19.66 -13.68 17.08
CA ASN A 57 -21.01 -13.12 17.22
C ASN A 57 -21.11 -11.78 16.49
N VAL A 58 -22.34 -11.46 16.03
CA VAL A 58 -22.67 -10.12 15.48
C VAL A 58 -23.99 -9.66 16.10
N THR A 59 -23.98 -8.48 16.69
CA THR A 59 -25.17 -7.84 17.23
C THR A 59 -25.41 -6.49 16.60
N ALA A 60 -26.67 -6.09 16.49
CA ALA A 60 -27.06 -4.78 15.98
C ALA A 60 -27.97 -4.09 17.01
N THR A 61 -27.61 -2.87 17.39
CA THR A 61 -28.36 -2.05 18.34
C THR A 61 -28.75 -0.75 17.66
N PRO A 62 -30.04 -0.50 17.40
CA PRO A 62 -30.50 0.76 16.81
C PRO A 62 -30.13 1.98 17.67
N GLN A 63 -29.69 3.05 17.04
CA GLN A 63 -29.31 4.33 17.64
C GLN A 63 -29.86 5.49 16.80
N GLY A 64 -31.10 5.90 17.05
CA GLY A 64 -31.74 6.93 16.22
C GLY A 64 -31.86 6.48 14.76
N ASP A 65 -31.26 7.23 13.83
CA ASP A 65 -31.21 6.91 12.39
C ASP A 65 -30.08 5.99 11.99
N SER A 66 -29.26 5.56 12.94
CA SER A 66 -28.14 4.66 12.73
C SER A 66 -28.28 3.36 13.52
N VAL A 67 -27.36 2.45 13.29
CA VAL A 67 -27.26 1.16 13.98
C VAL A 67 -25.82 0.93 14.38
N LYS A 68 -25.60 0.69 15.66
CA LYS A 68 -24.31 0.17 16.14
C LYS A 68 -24.26 -1.32 15.88
N VAL A 69 -23.33 -1.77 15.05
CA VAL A 69 -23.06 -3.19 14.79
C VAL A 69 -21.78 -3.59 15.48
N SER A 70 -21.87 -4.57 16.38
CA SER A 70 -20.75 -5.09 17.15
C SER A 70 -20.37 -6.47 16.65
N PHE A 71 -19.12 -6.62 16.23
CA PHE A 71 -18.53 -7.88 15.78
C PHE A 71 -17.62 -8.46 16.83
N THR A 72 -17.69 -9.78 17.05
CA THR A 72 -16.67 -10.55 17.75
C THR A 72 -16.14 -11.64 16.83
N PHE A 73 -14.85 -11.92 16.94
CA PHE A 73 -14.17 -12.91 16.13
C PHE A 73 -13.60 -14.04 17.00
N ASN A 74 -13.56 -15.24 16.44
CA ASN A 74 -12.82 -16.37 16.98
C ASN A 74 -11.53 -16.51 16.18
N VAL A 75 -10.39 -16.36 16.85
CA VAL A 75 -9.05 -16.55 16.26
C VAL A 75 -8.46 -17.82 16.87
N LYS A 76 -7.94 -18.73 16.03
CA LYS A 76 -7.26 -19.95 16.46
C LYS A 76 -5.93 -20.10 15.72
N ASN A 77 -4.94 -20.65 16.40
CA ASN A 77 -3.60 -20.91 15.86
C ASN A 77 -2.91 -19.65 15.27
N TYR A 78 -3.25 -18.49 15.83
CA TYR A 78 -2.68 -17.19 15.47
C TYR A 78 -2.76 -16.25 16.67
N GLU A 79 -1.64 -15.61 16.99
CA GLU A 79 -1.53 -14.73 18.15
C GLU A 79 -1.62 -13.27 17.73
N LEU A 80 -2.69 -12.57 18.12
CA LEU A 80 -2.79 -11.14 17.95
C LEU A 80 -1.80 -10.41 18.86
N MET A 81 -1.36 -9.21 18.48
CA MET A 81 -0.40 -8.35 19.19
C MET A 81 1.03 -8.93 19.29
N SER A 82 1.31 -10.09 18.72
CA SER A 82 2.65 -10.64 18.62
C SER A 82 3.38 -10.08 17.40
N GLN A 83 4.68 -9.81 17.49
CA GLN A 83 5.47 -9.46 16.32
C GLN A 83 5.68 -10.70 15.46
N THR A 84 5.54 -10.55 14.15
CA THR A 84 5.86 -11.64 13.22
C THR A 84 7.36 -11.89 13.24
N ALA A 85 7.77 -13.17 13.32
CA ALA A 85 9.16 -13.58 13.61
C ALA A 85 10.21 -12.97 12.66
N ASP A 86 9.85 -12.68 11.40
CA ASP A 86 10.73 -12.12 10.38
C ASP A 86 10.52 -10.62 10.12
N ALA A 87 9.73 -9.92 10.96
CA ALA A 87 9.35 -8.53 10.75
C ALA A 87 10.56 -7.59 10.57
N SER A 88 11.62 -7.78 11.34
CA SER A 88 12.83 -6.95 11.23
C SER A 88 13.58 -7.10 9.89
N GLY A 89 13.42 -8.23 9.22
CA GLY A 89 14.03 -8.52 7.92
C GLY A 89 13.22 -8.01 6.72
N LYS A 90 11.95 -7.62 6.89
CA LYS A 90 11.07 -7.21 5.78
C LYS A 90 11.38 -5.82 5.23
N GLN A 91 12.00 -4.95 6.01
CA GLN A 91 12.38 -3.58 5.60
C GLN A 91 11.19 -2.81 4.98
N CYS A 92 10.03 -2.91 5.59
CA CYS A 92 8.82 -2.20 5.21
C CYS A 92 8.05 -1.76 6.44
N ASN A 93 6.99 -0.97 6.25
CA ASN A 93 6.16 -0.48 7.35
C ASN A 93 5.65 -1.63 8.22
N ASN A 94 5.93 -1.58 9.50
CA ASN A 94 5.55 -2.58 10.51
C ASN A 94 4.74 -1.92 11.63
N SER A 95 3.79 -2.65 12.19
CA SER A 95 3.01 -2.21 13.34
C SER A 95 3.72 -2.54 14.64
N ASP A 96 3.97 -1.55 15.48
CA ASP A 96 4.52 -1.74 16.84
C ASP A 96 3.60 -2.62 17.71
N LYS A 97 2.29 -2.63 17.41
CA LYS A 97 1.30 -3.45 18.09
C LYS A 97 1.27 -4.91 17.60
N GLY A 98 2.03 -5.25 16.55
CA GLY A 98 2.16 -6.62 16.07
C GLY A 98 1.03 -7.09 15.15
N GLN A 99 0.83 -8.40 15.12
CA GLN A 99 -0.17 -9.12 14.33
C GLN A 99 -1.59 -8.67 14.66
N HIS A 100 -2.47 -8.59 13.67
CA HIS A 100 -3.81 -8.04 13.83
C HIS A 100 -4.78 -8.59 12.78
N ILE A 101 -6.06 -8.29 12.94
CA ILE A 101 -7.07 -8.55 11.92
C ILE A 101 -7.22 -7.29 11.06
N HIS A 102 -7.22 -7.43 9.74
CA HIS A 102 -7.72 -6.39 8.86
C HIS A 102 -9.24 -6.55 8.72
N PHE A 103 -9.97 -5.50 9.11
CA PHE A 103 -11.41 -5.40 9.01
C PHE A 103 -11.76 -4.42 7.88
N ILE A 104 -12.25 -4.91 6.76
CA ILE A 104 -12.59 -4.13 5.56
C ILE A 104 -14.09 -4.21 5.34
N LEU A 105 -14.82 -3.15 5.68
CA LEU A 105 -16.25 -3.06 5.45
C LEU A 105 -16.50 -2.22 4.19
N ASP A 106 -17.26 -2.78 3.23
CA ASP A 106 -17.64 -2.12 1.96
C ASP A 106 -16.45 -1.55 1.20
N ASN A 107 -15.35 -2.28 1.21
CA ASN A 107 -14.08 -1.83 0.64
C ASN A 107 -13.59 -0.48 1.17
N ALA A 108 -14.03 -0.02 2.35
CA ALA A 108 -13.47 1.13 3.05
C ALA A 108 -12.03 0.85 3.51
N PRO A 109 -11.21 1.86 3.84
CA PRO A 109 -9.90 1.63 4.43
C PRO A 109 -9.99 0.77 5.69
N TYR A 110 -9.22 -0.33 5.76
CA TYR A 110 -9.33 -1.28 6.84
C TYR A 110 -9.13 -0.66 8.24
N ALA A 111 -9.83 -1.18 9.23
CA ALA A 111 -9.45 -1.04 10.63
C ALA A 111 -8.51 -2.18 11.02
N ALA A 112 -7.39 -1.85 11.70
CA ALA A 112 -6.49 -2.84 12.27
C ALA A 112 -6.98 -3.24 13.66
N LEU A 113 -7.42 -4.48 13.84
CA LEU A 113 -7.95 -4.96 15.11
C LEU A 113 -6.91 -5.80 15.84
N TYR A 114 -6.44 -5.30 16.95
CA TYR A 114 -5.51 -6.00 17.85
C TYR A 114 -6.22 -6.85 18.90
N GLU A 115 -7.53 -6.64 19.06
CA GLU A 115 -8.43 -7.46 19.84
C GLU A 115 -9.50 -8.07 18.93
N PRO A 116 -10.05 -9.25 19.24
CA PRO A 116 -11.00 -9.93 18.36
C PRO A 116 -12.42 -9.36 18.50
N LYS A 117 -12.56 -8.03 18.52
CA LYS A 117 -13.85 -7.32 18.59
C LYS A 117 -13.76 -5.97 17.88
N HIS A 118 -14.87 -5.53 17.29
CA HIS A 118 -14.97 -4.22 16.67
C HIS A 118 -16.41 -3.75 16.59
N ASP A 119 -16.61 -2.45 16.82
CA ASP A 119 -17.89 -1.78 16.69
C ASP A 119 -17.86 -0.82 15.50
N VAL A 120 -18.91 -0.82 14.69
CA VAL A 120 -19.14 0.15 13.63
C VAL A 120 -20.52 0.78 13.78
N VAL A 121 -20.67 2.01 13.31
CA VAL A 121 -21.97 2.67 13.22
C VAL A 121 -22.34 2.82 11.76
N LEU A 122 -23.47 2.25 11.37
CA LEU A 122 -23.98 2.23 10.00
C LEU A 122 -25.34 2.92 9.92
N ALA A 123 -25.68 3.45 8.76
CA ALA A 123 -27.02 3.93 8.50
C ALA A 123 -28.02 2.75 8.48
N LYS A 124 -29.28 3.03 8.78
CA LYS A 124 -30.37 2.10 8.52
C LYS A 124 -30.57 1.93 7.02
N GLY A 125 -31.02 0.76 6.63
CA GLY A 125 -31.06 0.37 5.23
C GLY A 125 -29.67 -0.03 4.72
N GLY A 126 -29.62 -0.68 3.57
CA GLY A 126 -28.35 -1.02 2.91
C GLY A 126 -27.86 -2.45 3.14
N GLU A 127 -27.03 -2.84 2.23
CA GLU A 127 -26.38 -4.13 2.15
C GLU A 127 -24.87 -3.92 2.28
N HIS A 128 -24.22 -4.79 3.05
CA HIS A 128 -22.86 -4.58 3.50
C HIS A 128 -22.02 -5.85 3.32
N TYR A 129 -20.76 -5.67 2.95
CA TYR A 129 -19.78 -6.74 2.73
C TYR A 129 -18.57 -6.52 3.64
N LEU A 130 -18.44 -7.35 4.66
CA LEU A 130 -17.25 -7.38 5.50
C LEU A 130 -16.28 -8.44 5.00
N MET A 131 -15.10 -8.02 4.53
CA MET A 131 -13.93 -8.87 4.40
C MET A 131 -13.06 -8.72 5.64
N ALA A 132 -12.77 -9.82 6.33
CA ALA A 132 -11.82 -9.81 7.43
C ALA A 132 -10.78 -10.92 7.24
N PHE A 133 -9.52 -10.63 7.55
CA PHE A 133 -8.43 -11.60 7.45
C PHE A 133 -7.32 -11.32 8.48
N LEU A 134 -6.59 -12.36 8.83
CA LEU A 134 -5.41 -12.27 9.69
C LEU A 134 -4.26 -11.60 8.92
N SER A 135 -3.57 -10.71 9.58
CA SER A 135 -2.48 -9.91 9.01
C SER A 135 -1.23 -9.98 9.86
N ARG A 136 -0.09 -10.21 9.22
CA ARG A 136 1.23 -10.13 9.84
C ARG A 136 1.47 -8.73 10.40
N SER A 137 2.43 -8.58 11.30
CA SER A 137 2.73 -7.28 11.91
C SER A 137 3.11 -6.20 10.88
N TYR A 138 3.72 -6.58 9.77
CA TYR A 138 4.02 -5.70 8.64
C TYR A 138 2.89 -5.60 7.60
N HIS A 139 1.65 -5.91 8.01
CA HIS A 139 0.41 -5.73 7.25
C HIS A 139 0.21 -6.64 6.03
N GLU A 140 1.04 -7.64 5.83
CA GLU A 140 0.83 -8.64 4.80
C GLU A 140 -0.27 -9.63 5.23
N SER A 141 -1.27 -9.84 4.36
CA SER A 141 -2.36 -10.78 4.62
C SER A 141 -1.87 -12.23 4.69
N VAL A 142 -2.41 -12.97 5.64
CA VAL A 142 -2.26 -14.43 5.70
C VAL A 142 -3.25 -15.03 4.70
N LYS A 143 -2.74 -15.74 3.69
CA LYS A 143 -3.53 -16.26 2.56
C LYS A 143 -3.92 -17.75 2.72
N SER A 144 -3.68 -18.35 3.91
CA SER A 144 -4.16 -19.70 4.21
C SER A 144 -5.70 -19.74 4.28
N LYS A 145 -6.28 -20.86 3.86
CA LYS A 145 -7.73 -21.01 3.63
C LYS A 145 -8.60 -20.63 4.82
N GLY A 146 -8.14 -20.85 6.05
CA GLY A 146 -8.88 -20.54 7.28
C GLY A 146 -8.67 -19.12 7.80
N ALA A 147 -7.70 -18.37 7.27
CA ALA A 147 -7.25 -17.10 7.84
C ALA A 147 -8.12 -15.88 7.46
N ALA A 148 -9.18 -16.09 6.67
CA ALA A 148 -10.05 -15.02 6.21
C ALA A 148 -11.52 -15.46 6.19
N LEU A 149 -12.42 -14.48 6.21
CA LEU A 149 -13.86 -14.67 6.05
C LEU A 149 -14.46 -13.51 5.26
N LEU A 150 -15.55 -13.82 4.56
CA LEU A 150 -16.51 -12.85 4.07
C LEU A 150 -17.76 -12.95 4.94
N TYR A 151 -18.34 -11.82 5.32
CA TYR A 151 -19.63 -11.76 6.01
C TYR A 151 -20.54 -10.75 5.32
N HIS A 152 -21.53 -11.27 4.62
CA HIS A 152 -22.50 -10.49 3.88
C HIS A 152 -23.77 -10.32 4.71
N PHE A 153 -24.24 -9.08 4.88
CA PHE A 153 -25.41 -8.78 5.68
C PHE A 153 -26.15 -7.54 5.18
N LYS A 154 -27.38 -7.43 5.61
CA LYS A 154 -28.25 -6.27 5.37
C LYS A 154 -28.72 -5.70 6.69
N ILE A 155 -28.86 -4.37 6.74
CA ILE A 155 -29.56 -3.65 7.80
C ILE A 155 -30.88 -3.16 7.19
N ASP A 156 -32.02 -3.51 7.77
CA ASP A 156 -33.32 -3.02 7.32
C ASP A 156 -33.62 -1.60 7.84
N ASP A 157 -34.70 -1.01 7.36
CA ASP A 157 -35.13 0.34 7.75
C ASP A 157 -35.50 0.47 9.24
N LYS A 158 -35.70 -0.66 9.93
CA LYS A 158 -35.96 -0.72 11.37
C LYS A 158 -34.66 -0.90 12.18
N GLY A 159 -33.51 -1.04 11.49
CA GLY A 159 -32.21 -1.26 12.10
C GLY A 159 -31.93 -2.70 12.51
N LYS A 160 -32.70 -3.67 11.99
CA LYS A 160 -32.44 -5.09 12.24
C LYS A 160 -31.39 -5.61 11.25
N LEU A 161 -30.37 -6.28 11.78
CA LEU A 161 -29.38 -6.98 10.96
C LEU A 161 -29.89 -8.36 10.54
N GLN A 162 -29.71 -8.65 9.27
CA GLN A 162 -29.97 -9.97 8.68
C GLN A 162 -28.72 -10.44 7.94
N LYS A 163 -28.19 -11.61 8.33
CA LYS A 163 -27.15 -12.25 7.54
C LYS A 163 -27.74 -12.67 6.19
N MET A 164 -27.00 -12.36 5.13
CA MET A 164 -27.33 -12.74 3.75
C MET A 164 -26.50 -13.95 3.33
N GLU A 165 -26.88 -14.61 2.24
CA GLU A 165 -26.03 -15.60 1.59
C GLU A 165 -24.81 -14.91 0.97
N ASP A 166 -23.64 -15.50 1.16
CA ASP A 166 -22.41 -14.95 0.59
C ASP A 166 -22.47 -15.05 -0.94
N PRO A 167 -22.20 -13.93 -1.66
CA PRO A 167 -22.26 -13.93 -3.11
C PRO A 167 -21.19 -14.85 -3.70
N LYS A 168 -21.53 -15.46 -4.85
CA LYS A 168 -20.62 -16.34 -5.60
C LYS A 168 -19.77 -15.58 -6.63
N THR A 169 -20.02 -14.29 -6.80
CA THR A 169 -19.28 -13.44 -7.73
C THR A 169 -17.84 -13.19 -7.23
N PRO A 170 -16.87 -13.11 -8.14
CA PRO A 170 -15.52 -12.72 -7.79
C PRO A 170 -15.44 -11.30 -7.21
N MET A 171 -14.59 -11.09 -6.21
CA MET A 171 -14.39 -9.79 -5.56
C MET A 171 -12.93 -9.50 -5.30
N VAL A 172 -12.58 -8.22 -5.17
CA VAL A 172 -11.27 -7.72 -4.73
C VAL A 172 -11.45 -6.73 -3.58
N PHE A 173 -10.65 -6.88 -2.53
CA PHE A 173 -10.64 -5.99 -1.38
C PHE A 173 -9.25 -5.38 -1.22
N TYR A 174 -9.20 -4.07 -1.20
CA TYR A 174 -7.96 -3.33 -1.08
C TYR A 174 -7.44 -3.34 0.36
N SER A 175 -6.19 -3.75 0.56
CA SER A 175 -5.53 -3.75 1.87
C SER A 175 -4.43 -2.69 1.97
N ARG A 176 -3.38 -2.81 1.19
CA ARG A 176 -2.19 -1.94 1.19
C ARG A 176 -1.83 -1.45 -0.21
N PRO A 177 -1.22 -0.23 -0.32
CA PRO A 177 -0.79 0.71 0.72
C PRO A 177 -1.94 1.54 1.32
N LYS A 178 -1.77 1.99 2.59
CA LYS A 178 -2.75 2.80 3.32
C LYS A 178 -2.06 3.71 4.32
N GLY A 179 -2.52 4.97 4.42
CA GLY A 179 -2.04 5.96 5.39
C GLY A 179 -0.73 6.62 4.96
N ASP A 180 0.13 6.90 5.92
CA ASP A 180 1.34 7.65 5.72
C ASP A 180 2.58 6.75 5.79
N TYR A 181 3.48 6.94 4.86
CA TYR A 181 4.79 6.32 4.78
C TYR A 181 5.83 7.43 4.83
N ILE A 182 6.54 7.54 5.95
CA ILE A 182 7.49 8.63 6.21
C ILE A 182 8.88 8.04 6.40
N GLY A 183 9.84 8.65 5.73
CA GLY A 183 11.24 8.25 5.77
C GLY A 183 11.56 7.04 4.90
N LYS A 184 12.84 6.92 4.53
CA LYS A 184 13.36 5.91 3.59
C LYS A 184 12.99 4.48 3.96
N ALA A 185 13.03 4.13 5.24
CA ALA A 185 12.71 2.80 5.73
C ALA A 185 11.25 2.36 5.40
N ASN A 186 10.33 3.32 5.28
CA ASN A 186 8.92 3.06 4.96
C ASN A 186 8.62 3.24 3.46
N THR A 187 9.38 4.07 2.75
CA THR A 187 9.09 4.45 1.37
C THR A 187 9.83 3.61 0.32
N ASP A 188 10.93 2.95 0.68
CA ASP A 188 11.70 2.11 -0.26
C ASP A 188 10.98 0.81 -0.62
N ASN A 189 10.17 0.27 0.30
CA ASN A 189 9.42 -0.97 0.16
C ASN A 189 7.97 -0.73 0.57
N VAL A 190 7.15 -0.19 -0.32
CA VAL A 190 5.73 0.03 -0.04
C VAL A 190 4.97 -1.26 -0.31
N LEU A 191 4.47 -1.89 0.75
CA LEU A 191 3.72 -3.14 0.61
C LEU A 191 2.47 -2.92 -0.23
N PHE A 192 2.32 -3.73 -1.27
CA PHE A 192 1.15 -3.83 -2.12
C PHE A 192 0.46 -5.16 -1.87
N ASP A 193 -0.67 -5.12 -1.19
CA ASP A 193 -1.43 -6.29 -0.77
C ASP A 193 -2.94 -6.05 -0.90
N PHE A 194 -3.63 -7.07 -1.34
CA PHE A 194 -5.08 -7.09 -1.50
C PHE A 194 -5.61 -8.51 -1.27
N TYR A 195 -6.90 -8.64 -1.03
CA TYR A 195 -7.55 -9.93 -0.90
C TYR A 195 -8.50 -10.17 -2.07
N VAL A 196 -8.43 -11.34 -2.71
CA VAL A 196 -9.43 -11.76 -3.69
C VAL A 196 -10.35 -12.81 -3.06
N TRP A 197 -11.61 -12.79 -3.43
CA TRP A 197 -12.62 -13.72 -2.94
C TRP A 197 -13.35 -14.35 -4.13
N ASN A 198 -13.71 -15.63 -4.01
CA ASN A 198 -14.40 -16.42 -5.06
C ASN A 198 -13.68 -16.44 -6.41
N THR A 199 -12.36 -16.27 -6.43
CA THR A 199 -11.58 -16.32 -7.66
C THR A 199 -10.15 -16.74 -7.39
N THR A 200 -9.48 -17.17 -8.46
CA THR A 200 -8.03 -17.42 -8.51
C THR A 200 -7.47 -16.58 -9.64
N LEU A 201 -6.36 -15.89 -9.38
CA LEU A 201 -5.66 -15.12 -10.41
C LEU A 201 -4.75 -16.04 -11.23
N SER A 202 -4.70 -15.80 -12.54
CA SER A 202 -3.78 -16.48 -13.45
C SER A 202 -3.54 -15.66 -14.72
N PRO A 203 -2.47 -15.92 -15.48
CA PRO A 203 -2.22 -15.25 -16.76
C PRO A 203 -3.37 -15.38 -17.75
N ASP A 204 -4.04 -16.54 -17.79
CA ASP A 204 -5.12 -16.86 -18.74
C ASP A 204 -6.52 -16.74 -18.11
N GLY A 205 -6.61 -16.33 -16.85
CA GLY A 205 -7.87 -16.19 -16.11
C GLY A 205 -8.11 -14.78 -15.59
N TYR A 206 -8.69 -14.71 -14.39
CA TYR A 206 -8.87 -13.43 -13.71
C TYR A 206 -7.54 -12.78 -13.34
N LYS A 207 -7.52 -11.45 -13.37
CA LYS A 207 -6.36 -10.62 -13.01
C LYS A 207 -6.82 -9.43 -12.18
N VAL A 208 -5.92 -8.86 -11.41
CA VAL A 208 -6.15 -7.55 -10.80
C VAL A 208 -5.35 -6.52 -11.58
N LYS A 209 -6.06 -5.61 -12.24
CA LYS A 209 -5.46 -4.44 -12.87
C LYS A 209 -5.24 -3.37 -11.79
N ALA A 210 -4.01 -2.94 -11.58
CA ALA A 210 -3.62 -1.86 -10.71
C ALA A 210 -3.22 -0.64 -11.53
N ASP A 211 -4.10 0.35 -11.60
CA ASP A 211 -3.79 1.66 -12.21
C ASP A 211 -3.22 2.57 -11.11
N ILE A 212 -1.94 2.91 -11.23
CA ILE A 212 -1.19 3.74 -10.27
C ILE A 212 -1.02 5.13 -10.86
N LYS A 213 -1.45 6.14 -10.12
CA LYS A 213 -1.26 7.56 -10.45
C LYS A 213 -0.39 8.21 -9.39
N ALA A 214 0.77 8.73 -9.79
CA ALA A 214 1.74 9.32 -8.89
C ALA A 214 2.51 10.44 -9.62
N ASP A 215 2.48 11.63 -9.11
CA ASP A 215 3.20 12.86 -9.50
C ASP A 215 3.89 12.84 -10.90
N GLY A 216 3.07 12.88 -11.95
CA GLY A 216 3.53 12.86 -13.34
C GLY A 216 3.94 11.48 -13.90
N VAL A 217 3.75 10.40 -13.13
CA VAL A 217 4.02 9.02 -13.55
C VAL A 217 2.75 8.19 -13.40
N ASP A 218 2.14 7.82 -14.51
CA ASP A 218 1.00 6.91 -14.55
C ASP A 218 1.49 5.52 -15.01
N THR A 219 1.13 4.49 -14.28
CA THR A 219 1.52 3.10 -14.57
C THR A 219 0.35 2.16 -14.38
N THR A 220 0.19 1.20 -15.28
CA THR A 220 -0.76 0.09 -15.12
C THR A 220 0.01 -1.22 -14.95
N ILE A 221 -0.33 -1.96 -13.90
CA ILE A 221 0.25 -3.27 -13.61
C ILE A 221 -0.86 -4.32 -13.63
N MET A 222 -0.65 -5.41 -14.38
CA MET A 222 -1.56 -6.56 -14.39
C MET A 222 -1.02 -7.64 -13.46
N VAL A 223 -1.69 -7.84 -12.33
CA VAL A 223 -1.31 -8.86 -11.34
C VAL A 223 -2.03 -10.16 -11.68
N THR A 224 -1.26 -11.18 -12.00
CA THR A 224 -1.73 -12.51 -12.44
C THR A 224 -1.53 -13.60 -11.39
N GLU A 225 -0.92 -13.27 -10.27
CA GLU A 225 -0.69 -14.18 -9.15
C GLU A 225 -1.11 -13.52 -7.84
N TRP A 226 -1.90 -14.20 -7.04
CA TRP A 226 -2.35 -13.66 -5.76
C TRP A 226 -1.31 -13.85 -4.68
N LYS A 227 -0.36 -12.94 -4.66
CA LYS A 227 0.68 -12.78 -3.62
C LYS A 227 0.90 -11.30 -3.32
N SER A 228 1.59 -11.02 -2.23
CA SER A 228 1.99 -9.67 -1.86
C SER A 228 3.23 -9.26 -2.64
N HIS A 229 3.33 -7.98 -2.95
CA HIS A 229 4.45 -7.38 -3.66
C HIS A 229 4.95 -6.13 -2.92
N PHE A 230 6.13 -5.65 -3.26
CA PHE A 230 6.56 -4.30 -2.96
C PHE A 230 6.43 -3.42 -4.20
N LEU A 231 5.84 -2.25 -4.05
CA LEU A 231 5.93 -1.16 -5.01
C LEU A 231 7.26 -0.45 -4.82
N LYS A 232 7.98 -0.24 -5.91
CA LYS A 232 9.28 0.42 -5.99
C LYS A 232 9.20 1.69 -6.80
N ASN A 233 10.08 2.64 -6.48
CA ASN A 233 10.26 3.87 -7.24
C ASN A 233 9.00 4.75 -7.30
N LEU A 234 8.13 4.66 -6.29
CA LEU A 234 7.00 5.58 -6.18
C LEU A 234 7.52 6.99 -5.91
N PRO A 235 7.08 8.01 -6.65
CA PRO A 235 7.37 9.40 -6.31
C PRO A 235 6.80 9.76 -4.94
N MET A 236 7.48 10.64 -4.21
CA MET A 236 6.93 11.23 -2.98
C MET A 236 5.70 12.08 -3.32
N GLY A 237 4.77 12.19 -2.39
CA GLY A 237 3.52 12.91 -2.56
C GLY A 237 2.29 12.08 -2.21
N LYS A 238 1.24 12.20 -2.98
CA LYS A 238 -0.06 11.54 -2.73
C LYS A 238 -0.44 10.60 -3.88
N PRO A 239 0.26 9.49 -4.07
CA PRO A 239 -0.11 8.54 -5.11
C PRO A 239 -1.48 7.91 -4.82
N GLY A 240 -2.15 7.53 -5.90
CA GLY A 240 -3.40 6.79 -5.87
C GLY A 240 -3.29 5.47 -6.62
N ILE A 241 -3.97 4.44 -6.14
CA ILE A 241 -4.07 3.15 -6.81
C ILE A 241 -5.53 2.79 -6.95
N THR A 242 -5.93 2.46 -8.19
CA THR A 242 -7.22 1.82 -8.47
C THR A 242 -6.97 0.35 -8.76
N LEU A 243 -7.58 -0.52 -7.96
CA LEU A 243 -7.65 -1.94 -8.25
C LEU A 243 -8.94 -2.24 -8.97
N THR A 244 -8.87 -2.92 -10.11
CA THR A 244 -10.00 -3.42 -10.86
C THR A 244 -9.82 -4.91 -11.10
N LEU A 245 -10.78 -5.72 -10.65
CA LEU A 245 -10.82 -7.13 -11.00
C LEU A 245 -11.28 -7.27 -12.44
N VAL A 246 -10.48 -7.91 -13.27
CA VAL A 246 -10.75 -8.12 -14.69
C VAL A 246 -10.76 -9.61 -15.03
N ASP A 247 -11.52 -9.96 -16.06
CA ASP A 247 -11.58 -11.33 -16.59
C ASP A 247 -10.38 -11.63 -17.50
N LYS A 248 -10.40 -12.80 -18.14
CA LYS A 248 -9.35 -13.25 -19.08
C LYS A 248 -9.11 -12.28 -20.24
N ASP A 249 -10.16 -11.57 -20.68
CA ASP A 249 -10.12 -10.63 -21.80
C ASP A 249 -9.77 -9.19 -21.36
N GLY A 250 -9.51 -8.97 -20.08
CA GLY A 250 -9.18 -7.66 -19.51
C GLY A 250 -10.40 -6.78 -19.25
N LYS A 251 -11.62 -7.32 -19.37
CA LYS A 251 -12.85 -6.61 -19.08
C LYS A 251 -13.12 -6.63 -17.58
N LYS A 252 -13.57 -5.51 -17.03
CA LYS A 252 -13.99 -5.41 -15.62
C LYS A 252 -15.08 -6.45 -15.32
N VAL A 253 -14.92 -7.17 -14.23
CA VAL A 253 -15.92 -8.11 -13.71
C VAL A 253 -17.11 -7.33 -13.17
N ASP A 254 -18.33 -7.74 -13.53
CA ASP A 254 -19.55 -7.17 -12.97
C ASP A 254 -19.82 -7.75 -11.57
N GLY A 255 -20.26 -6.90 -10.65
CA GLY A 255 -20.61 -7.32 -9.29
C GLY A 255 -20.15 -6.36 -8.21
N PRO A 256 -20.44 -6.66 -6.94
CA PRO A 256 -19.97 -5.86 -5.81
C PRO A 256 -18.47 -6.04 -5.60
N ASN A 257 -17.80 -4.99 -5.09
CA ASN A 257 -16.38 -5.03 -4.72
C ASN A 257 -15.44 -5.53 -5.82
N THR A 258 -15.68 -5.11 -7.08
CA THR A 258 -14.82 -5.45 -8.22
C THR A 258 -13.86 -4.32 -8.61
N GLU A 259 -14.04 -3.14 -8.02
CA GLU A 259 -13.16 -1.98 -8.23
C GLU A 259 -13.10 -1.12 -6.96
N VAL A 260 -11.89 -0.60 -6.67
CA VAL A 260 -11.67 0.25 -5.51
C VAL A 260 -10.48 1.15 -5.71
N THR A 261 -10.60 2.43 -5.36
CA THR A 261 -9.50 3.41 -5.42
C THR A 261 -9.07 3.84 -4.03
N ARG A 262 -7.76 3.96 -3.81
CA ARG A 262 -7.15 4.47 -2.57
C ARG A 262 -6.04 5.44 -2.87
N GLN A 263 -5.92 6.45 -2.01
CA GLN A 263 -4.78 7.34 -1.94
C GLN A 263 -4.03 7.11 -0.62
N PHE A 264 -2.74 7.37 -0.64
CA PHE A 264 -1.86 7.28 0.52
C PHE A 264 -0.77 8.35 0.39
N ASN A 265 0.01 8.59 1.44
CA ASN A 265 1.03 9.62 1.44
C ASN A 265 2.42 8.98 1.50
N LEU A 266 3.35 9.54 0.73
CA LEU A 266 4.78 9.22 0.77
C LEU A 266 5.56 10.51 1.05
N ALA A 267 6.41 10.51 2.08
CA ALA A 267 7.30 11.61 2.41
C ALA A 267 8.70 11.07 2.73
N ALA A 268 9.73 11.76 2.22
CA ALA A 268 11.13 11.36 2.48
C ALA A 268 11.48 11.53 3.96
N ASP A 269 11.03 12.62 4.57
CA ASP A 269 11.27 12.97 5.96
C ASP A 269 10.01 13.53 6.62
N GLU A 270 9.98 13.53 7.96
CA GLU A 270 8.93 14.23 8.69
C GLU A 270 9.01 15.74 8.41
N PRO A 271 7.86 16.42 8.27
CA PRO A 271 7.87 17.89 8.20
C PRO A 271 8.50 18.45 9.50
N MET A 272 9.42 19.38 9.34
CA MET A 272 9.96 20.12 10.49
C MET A 272 8.81 20.79 11.23
N LYS A 273 8.73 20.53 12.53
CA LYS A 273 7.73 21.12 13.43
C LYS A 273 8.06 22.57 13.72
#